data_e3ae1e82561954a809f368e88a00edbe
#
_entry.id   e3ae1e82561954a809f368e88a00edbe
#
_cell.length_a   1.000
_cell.length_b   1.000
_cell.length_c   1.000
_cell.angle_alpha   90.00
_cell.angle_beta   90.00
_cell.angle_gamma   90.00
#
_symmetry.space_group_name_H-M   'P 1'
#
loop_
_entity.id
_entity.type
_entity.pdbx_description
1 polymer ?
#
loop_
_entity_poly.entity_id
_entity_poly.type
_entity_poly.pdbx_seq_one_letter_code
_entity_poly.pdbx_strand_id
1 'polypeptide(L)'
;MDEEPTENIGSDSGTEMGSEPATADGRAGRVVDRLGELYWRKHYGGRDAFECLVRTVLSQNTADTASQRAHDALMDRYGSETPRASGRDGGPASEASGTSSDRGSDGEHGDPRDDEGDLAAALADARRDDLAETISPAGLQNQKAETLVRLAGRVREEYDDAEAFDEFVTTGDPGAVREALLEMTGIGPKTADCVLLFAGGQAGVFPVDTHVHRIARRIGLAPADADHETVREHLETTVRDENCGFGHTAMIQFGREYCTAREPACLEGPEACPMADLCDEVGVFPETGAVVDPAEALAGDD
;
A
#
# COMPACT_ATOMS: atom_id res chain seq x y z
N MET A 1 -31.47 -10.65 -4.18
CA MET A 1 -30.71 -9.81 -5.13
C MET A 1 -29.29 -9.87 -4.62
N ASP A 2 -28.45 -10.65 -5.29
CA ASP A 2 -27.04 -10.75 -4.94
C ASP A 2 -26.39 -9.41 -5.32
N GLU A 3 -26.10 -8.59 -4.31
CA GLU A 3 -25.28 -7.40 -4.50
C GLU A 3 -23.87 -7.87 -4.86
N GLU A 4 -23.40 -7.52 -6.04
CA GLU A 4 -22.00 -7.75 -6.41
C GLU A 4 -21.08 -6.97 -5.48
N PRO A 5 -19.96 -7.56 -5.03
CA PRO A 5 -19.00 -6.88 -4.14
C PRO A 5 -18.46 -5.59 -4.77
N THR A 6 -18.32 -4.55 -3.96
CA THR A 6 -17.77 -3.26 -4.42
C THR A 6 -16.26 -3.34 -4.65
N GLU A 7 -15.75 -2.60 -5.64
CA GLU A 7 -14.31 -2.58 -5.93
C GLU A 7 -13.49 -2.00 -4.78
N ASN A 8 -12.38 -2.65 -4.44
CA ASN A 8 -11.38 -2.12 -3.51
C ASN A 8 -10.70 -0.86 -4.05
N ILE A 9 -10.35 0.05 -3.17
CA ILE A 9 -9.77 1.34 -3.51
C ILE A 9 -8.39 1.19 -4.16
N GLY A 10 -8.26 1.76 -5.32
CA GLY A 10 -7.06 1.77 -6.15
C GLY A 10 -7.42 1.29 -7.55
N SER A 11 -7.62 2.24 -8.46
CA SER A 11 -7.92 1.98 -9.85
C SER A 11 -6.71 1.38 -10.55
N ASP A 12 -6.61 0.06 -10.56
CA ASP A 12 -5.82 -0.61 -11.59
C ASP A 12 -6.48 -1.96 -11.89
N SER A 13 -6.63 -2.27 -13.16
CA SER A 13 -7.29 -3.43 -13.71
C SER A 13 -6.66 -4.73 -13.18
N GLY A 14 -7.17 -5.21 -12.04
CA GLY A 14 -6.78 -6.50 -11.49
C GLY A 14 -7.40 -7.65 -12.26
N THR A 15 -6.60 -8.62 -12.66
CA THR A 15 -7.06 -9.88 -13.20
C THR A 15 -7.69 -10.69 -12.06
N GLU A 16 -8.93 -11.13 -12.24
CA GLU A 16 -9.63 -12.01 -11.31
C GLU A 16 -8.83 -13.32 -11.14
N MET A 17 -8.22 -13.50 -9.98
CA MET A 17 -7.74 -14.81 -9.56
C MET A 17 -8.75 -15.39 -8.57
N GLY A 18 -9.71 -16.15 -9.09
CA GLY A 18 -10.61 -16.94 -8.27
C GLY A 18 -9.84 -18.06 -7.57
N SER A 19 -9.60 -17.92 -6.28
CA SER A 19 -9.33 -19.04 -5.39
C SER A 19 -10.43 -19.07 -4.33
N GLU A 20 -11.11 -20.21 -4.18
CA GLU A 20 -12.04 -20.43 -3.08
C GLU A 20 -11.34 -20.13 -1.74
N PRO A 21 -12.02 -19.45 -0.79
CA PRO A 21 -11.46 -19.17 0.51
C PRO A 21 -11.17 -20.50 1.23
N ALA A 22 -9.92 -20.77 1.51
CA ALA A 22 -9.58 -21.85 2.41
C ALA A 22 -10.08 -21.49 3.81
N THR A 23 -10.88 -22.34 4.43
CA THR A 23 -11.50 -22.12 5.75
C THR A 23 -10.45 -21.70 6.78
N ALA A 24 -10.65 -20.52 7.36
CA ALA A 24 -9.71 -19.94 8.29
C ALA A 24 -9.86 -20.56 9.68
N ASP A 25 -8.76 -21.09 10.19
CA ASP A 25 -8.69 -21.55 11.57
C ASP A 25 -8.55 -20.35 12.53
N GLY A 26 -9.64 -19.64 12.82
CA GLY A 26 -9.62 -18.56 13.79
C GLY A 26 -10.51 -17.38 13.46
N ARG A 27 -10.64 -16.45 14.43
CA ARG A 27 -11.50 -15.26 14.28
C ARG A 27 -11.01 -14.32 13.19
N ALA A 28 -9.70 -14.06 13.15
CA ALA A 28 -9.11 -13.17 12.15
C ALA A 28 -9.34 -13.68 10.73
N GLY A 29 -9.17 -14.97 10.49
CA GLY A 29 -9.45 -15.56 9.20
C GLY A 29 -10.91 -15.44 8.80
N ARG A 30 -11.87 -15.70 9.72
CA ARG A 30 -13.31 -15.53 9.43
C ARG A 30 -13.67 -14.08 9.10
N VAL A 31 -13.01 -13.11 9.73
CA VAL A 31 -13.17 -11.68 9.39
C VAL A 31 -12.68 -11.42 7.97
N VAL A 32 -11.50 -11.94 7.61
CA VAL A 32 -10.96 -11.78 6.25
C VAL A 32 -11.82 -12.50 5.21
N ASP A 33 -12.34 -13.69 5.52
CA ASP A 33 -13.27 -14.41 4.64
C ASP A 33 -14.56 -13.61 4.43
N ARG A 34 -15.14 -13.04 5.50
CA ARG A 34 -16.32 -12.15 5.41
C ARG A 34 -16.04 -10.89 4.59
N LEU A 35 -14.83 -10.31 4.71
CA LEU A 35 -14.42 -9.21 3.83
C LEU A 35 -14.35 -9.66 2.36
N GLY A 36 -13.98 -10.92 2.10
CA GLY A 36 -13.96 -11.51 0.76
C GLY A 36 -15.34 -11.67 0.11
N GLU A 37 -16.42 -11.72 0.93
CA GLU A 37 -17.80 -11.68 0.43
C GLU A 37 -18.25 -10.28 0.01
N LEU A 38 -17.57 -9.24 0.52
CA LEU A 38 -17.93 -7.84 0.28
C LEU A 38 -17.05 -7.18 -0.79
N TYR A 39 -15.77 -7.58 -0.89
CA TYR A 39 -14.76 -6.86 -1.67
C TYR A 39 -13.96 -7.79 -2.57
N TRP A 40 -13.56 -7.27 -3.74
CA TRP A 40 -12.72 -7.98 -4.69
C TRP A 40 -11.27 -8.09 -4.20
N ARG A 41 -10.65 -9.23 -4.46
CA ARG A 41 -9.22 -9.41 -4.23
C ARG A 41 -8.41 -8.76 -5.35
N LYS A 42 -7.29 -8.12 -4.98
CA LYS A 42 -6.35 -7.53 -5.93
C LYS A 42 -5.07 -8.35 -5.99
N HIS A 43 -4.35 -8.17 -7.09
CA HIS A 43 -2.97 -8.63 -7.18
C HIS A 43 -2.06 -7.63 -6.45
N TYR A 44 -1.11 -8.14 -5.65
CA TYR A 44 -0.12 -7.38 -4.93
C TYR A 44 1.27 -7.70 -5.47
N GLY A 45 2.20 -6.74 -5.44
CA GLY A 45 3.51 -6.83 -6.06
C GLY A 45 3.55 -6.32 -7.51
N GLY A 46 4.74 -6.25 -8.07
CA GLY A 46 4.99 -5.87 -9.47
C GLY A 46 4.80 -4.39 -9.79
N ARG A 47 4.70 -3.52 -8.78
CA ARG A 47 4.84 -2.08 -8.93
C ARG A 47 6.31 -1.72 -8.81
N ASP A 48 6.74 -0.71 -9.54
CA ASP A 48 8.03 -0.10 -9.30
C ASP A 48 8.13 0.38 -7.84
N ALA A 49 9.21 0.00 -7.15
CA ALA A 49 9.35 0.23 -5.71
C ALA A 49 9.48 1.72 -5.38
N PHE A 50 10.20 2.48 -6.19
CA PHE A 50 10.36 3.91 -5.96
C PHE A 50 9.09 4.68 -6.29
N GLU A 51 8.39 4.34 -7.39
CA GLU A 51 7.06 4.89 -7.70
C GLU A 51 6.05 4.58 -6.58
N CYS A 52 6.07 3.34 -6.06
CA CYS A 52 5.23 2.93 -4.94
C CYS A 52 5.51 3.75 -3.68
N LEU A 53 6.79 4.00 -3.38
CA LEU A 53 7.22 4.86 -2.28
C LEU A 53 6.70 6.29 -2.46
N VAL A 54 6.90 6.88 -3.64
CA VAL A 54 6.38 8.21 -4.00
C VAL A 54 4.87 8.29 -3.79
N ARG A 55 4.12 7.34 -4.36
CA ARG A 55 2.66 7.27 -4.23
C ARG A 55 2.21 7.19 -2.78
N THR A 56 2.90 6.38 -1.97
CA THR A 56 2.57 6.22 -0.55
C THR A 56 2.82 7.51 0.23
N VAL A 57 3.92 8.22 -0.04
CA VAL A 57 4.19 9.55 0.55
C VAL A 57 3.11 10.57 0.16
N LEU A 58 2.69 10.59 -1.11
CA LEU A 58 1.63 11.48 -1.56
C LEU A 58 0.28 11.20 -0.89
N SER A 59 0.01 9.94 -0.53
CA SER A 59 -1.23 9.53 0.14
C SER A 59 -1.28 9.85 1.64
N GLN A 60 -0.14 10.16 2.27
CA GLN A 60 -0.11 10.50 3.70
C GLN A 60 -0.99 11.72 4.01
N ASN A 61 -1.96 11.55 4.91
CA ASN A 61 -2.91 12.60 5.32
C ASN A 61 -3.66 13.26 4.14
N THR A 62 -3.98 12.49 3.10
CA THR A 62 -4.56 12.99 1.86
C THR A 62 -5.69 12.08 1.40
N ALA A 63 -6.79 12.65 0.89
CA ALA A 63 -7.84 11.87 0.26
C ALA A 63 -7.33 11.20 -1.03
N ASP A 64 -7.77 9.98 -1.31
CA ASP A 64 -7.28 9.18 -2.43
C ASP A 64 -7.35 9.88 -3.78
N THR A 65 -8.47 10.55 -4.08
CA THR A 65 -8.64 11.30 -5.33
C THR A 65 -7.66 12.46 -5.48
N ALA A 66 -7.28 13.09 -4.38
CA ALA A 66 -6.31 14.20 -4.37
C ALA A 66 -4.88 13.66 -4.49
N SER A 67 -4.57 12.56 -3.79
CA SER A 67 -3.31 11.84 -3.90
C SER A 67 -3.08 11.31 -5.32
N GLN A 68 -4.11 10.73 -5.95
CA GLN A 68 -4.02 10.23 -7.33
C GLN A 68 -3.71 11.36 -8.30
N ARG A 69 -4.42 12.49 -8.23
CA ARG A 69 -4.15 13.65 -9.09
C ARG A 69 -2.73 14.19 -8.94
N ALA A 70 -2.21 14.22 -7.70
CA ALA A 70 -0.84 14.65 -7.45
C ALA A 70 0.18 13.66 -8.04
N HIS A 71 -0.09 12.37 -7.92
CA HIS A 71 0.74 11.32 -8.52
C HIS A 71 0.74 11.41 -10.04
N ASP A 72 -0.42 11.53 -10.67
CA ASP A 72 -0.54 11.66 -12.13
C ASP A 72 0.24 12.88 -12.64
N ALA A 73 0.07 14.04 -12.00
CA ALA A 73 0.80 15.26 -12.35
C ALA A 73 2.32 15.12 -12.15
N LEU A 74 2.76 14.37 -11.12
CA LEU A 74 4.18 14.09 -10.90
C LEU A 74 4.73 13.17 -12.00
N MET A 75 4.01 12.10 -12.33
CA MET A 75 4.42 11.17 -13.39
C MET A 75 4.43 11.83 -14.77
N ASP A 76 3.46 12.69 -15.08
CA ASP A 76 3.43 13.47 -16.34
C ASP A 76 4.65 14.39 -16.48
N ARG A 77 5.20 14.89 -15.37
CA ARG A 77 6.30 15.85 -15.38
C ARG A 77 7.68 15.23 -15.23
N TYR A 78 7.79 14.17 -14.40
CA TYR A 78 9.06 13.57 -13.98
C TYR A 78 9.18 12.10 -14.34
N GLY A 79 8.08 11.42 -14.68
CA GLY A 79 8.09 10.05 -15.15
C GLY A 79 8.67 9.95 -16.56
N SER A 80 9.39 8.85 -16.84
CA SER A 80 9.88 8.60 -18.19
C SER A 80 8.73 8.22 -19.12
N GLU A 81 8.78 8.71 -20.36
CA GLU A 81 7.91 8.26 -21.47
C GLU A 81 8.34 6.86 -21.98
N THR A 82 8.51 5.85 -21.12
CA THR A 82 8.54 4.47 -21.59
C THR A 82 7.09 3.97 -21.64
N PRO A 83 6.53 3.64 -22.84
CA PRO A 83 5.20 3.08 -22.92
C PRO A 83 5.20 1.73 -22.18
N ARG A 84 4.53 1.68 -21.04
CA ARG A 84 4.24 0.38 -20.38
C ARG A 84 3.60 -0.51 -21.44
N ALA A 85 4.25 -1.65 -21.72
CA ALA A 85 3.71 -2.67 -22.63
C ALA A 85 2.40 -3.19 -22.02
N SER A 86 1.29 -2.60 -22.45
CA SER A 86 -0.03 -3.21 -22.27
C SER A 86 0.04 -4.61 -22.85
N GLY A 87 -0.35 -5.62 -22.06
CA GLY A 87 -0.25 -7.03 -22.37
C GLY A 87 -0.53 -7.36 -23.83
N ARG A 88 0.47 -7.89 -24.51
CA ARG A 88 0.29 -8.43 -25.85
C ARG A 88 -0.09 -9.87 -25.76
N ASP A 89 -1.31 -10.12 -26.19
CA ASP A 89 -1.74 -11.42 -26.66
C ASP A 89 -0.74 -12.02 -27.64
N GLY A 90 -0.48 -13.31 -27.47
CA GLY A 90 0.47 -14.06 -28.28
C GLY A 90 0.11 -14.14 -29.75
N GLY A 91 1.06 -13.80 -30.59
CA GLY A 91 1.08 -14.10 -32.02
C GLY A 91 2.51 -14.47 -32.45
N PRO A 92 2.71 -15.36 -33.42
CA PRO A 92 3.91 -16.16 -33.56
C PRO A 92 5.09 -15.45 -34.23
N ALA A 93 6.28 -15.90 -33.85
CA ALA A 93 7.58 -15.48 -34.32
C ALA A 93 7.74 -15.54 -35.84
N SER A 94 8.40 -14.53 -36.42
CA SER A 94 9.09 -14.65 -37.70
C SER A 94 10.56 -14.32 -37.53
N GLU A 95 11.39 -15.27 -37.90
CA GLU A 95 12.85 -15.21 -37.91
C GLU A 95 13.35 -14.21 -38.96
N ALA A 96 14.35 -13.41 -38.62
CA ALA A 96 15.28 -12.86 -39.60
C ALA A 96 16.66 -12.69 -38.98
N SER A 97 17.61 -13.42 -39.58
CA SER A 97 19.04 -13.49 -39.31
C SER A 97 19.78 -12.22 -39.73
N GLY A 98 20.88 -11.88 -39.06
CA GLY A 98 21.84 -10.92 -39.62
C GLY A 98 22.97 -10.50 -38.69
N THR A 99 24.01 -11.32 -38.63
CA THR A 99 25.49 -11.04 -38.59
C THR A 99 26.10 -10.03 -37.65
N SER A 100 27.02 -10.56 -36.89
CA SER A 100 28.10 -10.04 -36.05
C SER A 100 28.97 -8.95 -36.66
N SER A 101 29.45 -8.02 -35.80
CA SER A 101 30.83 -7.58 -35.81
C SER A 101 31.28 -7.08 -34.43
N ASP A 102 32.28 -7.80 -33.93
CA ASP A 102 33.16 -7.54 -32.83
C ASP A 102 33.85 -6.16 -32.91
N ARG A 103 33.92 -5.43 -31.80
CA ARG A 103 35.06 -4.61 -31.37
C ARG A 103 34.91 -4.21 -29.89
N GLY A 104 35.80 -4.79 -29.07
CA GLY A 104 35.98 -4.38 -27.69
C GLY A 104 36.59 -2.98 -27.53
N SER A 105 36.30 -2.36 -26.42
CA SER A 105 37.27 -1.54 -25.66
C SER A 105 36.68 -1.21 -24.28
N ASP A 106 37.49 -1.50 -23.28
CA ASP A 106 37.31 -1.17 -21.88
C ASP A 106 37.10 0.34 -21.66
N GLY A 107 36.16 0.67 -20.79
CA GLY A 107 35.91 2.03 -20.30
C GLY A 107 34.63 2.07 -19.50
N GLU A 108 34.74 1.76 -18.19
CA GLU A 108 33.69 2.07 -17.21
C GLU A 108 33.50 3.59 -17.09
N HIS A 109 32.69 4.10 -17.96
CA HIS A 109 31.98 5.36 -17.77
C HIS A 109 30.51 5.01 -18.06
N GLY A 110 29.66 5.06 -17.02
CA GLY A 110 28.23 4.96 -17.19
C GLY A 110 27.79 5.85 -18.34
N ASP A 111 27.05 5.29 -19.29
CA ASP A 111 26.55 6.01 -20.46
C ASP A 111 25.58 7.10 -19.96
N PRO A 112 25.80 8.40 -20.31
CA PRO A 112 24.85 9.47 -19.92
C PRO A 112 23.42 9.26 -20.42
N ARG A 113 23.12 8.17 -21.14
CA ARG A 113 21.80 7.77 -21.64
C ARG A 113 21.02 6.87 -20.68
N ASP A 114 21.66 6.37 -19.61
CA ASP A 114 21.01 5.50 -18.62
C ASP A 114 20.17 6.31 -17.61
N ASP A 115 20.36 7.65 -17.51
CA ASP A 115 19.57 8.54 -16.66
C ASP A 115 18.26 9.04 -17.33
N GLU A 116 18.07 8.81 -18.65
CA GLU A 116 16.82 9.21 -19.34
C GLU A 116 15.71 8.21 -19.01
N GLY A 117 15.06 8.40 -17.87
CA GLY A 117 13.92 7.60 -17.48
C GLY A 117 13.90 7.18 -16.01
N ASP A 118 14.95 7.46 -15.26
CA ASP A 118 14.99 7.17 -13.82
C ASP A 118 14.24 8.23 -13.01
N LEU A 119 13.12 7.81 -12.40
CA LEU A 119 12.30 8.68 -11.55
C LEU A 119 13.07 9.18 -10.32
N ALA A 120 13.95 8.37 -9.75
CA ALA A 120 14.77 8.78 -8.60
C ALA A 120 15.76 9.86 -9.01
N ALA A 121 16.42 9.74 -10.16
CA ALA A 121 17.29 10.78 -10.69
C ALA A 121 16.52 12.08 -10.96
N ALA A 122 15.38 11.99 -11.65
CA ALA A 122 14.54 13.14 -11.97
C ALA A 122 14.06 13.89 -10.72
N LEU A 123 13.66 13.19 -9.66
CA LEU A 123 13.20 13.81 -8.42
C LEU A 123 14.35 14.31 -7.53
N ALA A 124 15.53 13.67 -7.54
CA ALA A 124 16.69 14.15 -6.80
C ALA A 124 17.19 15.51 -7.35
N ASP A 125 17.13 15.69 -8.66
CA ASP A 125 17.56 16.91 -9.34
C ASP A 125 16.42 17.97 -9.46
N ALA A 126 15.20 17.62 -9.04
CA ALA A 126 14.06 18.52 -9.11
C ALA A 126 14.22 19.73 -8.18
N ARG A 127 13.83 20.90 -8.66
CA ARG A 127 13.69 22.07 -7.80
C ARG A 127 12.50 21.84 -6.87
N ARG A 128 12.74 21.94 -5.56
CA ARG A 128 11.73 21.68 -4.53
C ARG A 128 10.45 22.51 -4.73
N ASP A 129 10.57 23.79 -5.14
CA ASP A 129 9.40 24.65 -5.36
C ASP A 129 8.57 24.19 -6.54
N ASP A 130 9.21 23.76 -7.63
CA ASP A 130 8.54 23.23 -8.83
C ASP A 130 7.84 21.88 -8.55
N LEU A 131 8.49 21.02 -7.77
CA LEU A 131 7.88 19.76 -7.32
C LEU A 131 6.70 20.01 -6.39
N ALA A 132 6.84 20.96 -5.43
CA ALA A 132 5.75 21.32 -4.52
C ALA A 132 4.54 21.87 -5.28
N GLU A 133 4.74 22.69 -6.32
CA GLU A 133 3.66 23.17 -7.18
C GLU A 133 2.97 22.00 -7.90
N THR A 134 3.74 21.08 -8.46
CA THR A 134 3.24 19.91 -9.19
C THR A 134 2.36 19.02 -8.30
N ILE A 135 2.80 18.72 -7.08
CA ILE A 135 2.08 17.85 -6.15
C ILE A 135 1.10 18.58 -5.23
N SER A 136 0.79 19.85 -5.52
CA SER A 136 -0.10 20.66 -4.67
C SER A 136 -1.46 20.05 -4.37
N PRO A 137 -2.09 19.21 -5.25
CA PRO A 137 -3.33 18.53 -4.90
C PRO A 137 -3.23 17.61 -3.67
N ALA A 138 -2.04 17.05 -3.39
CA ALA A 138 -1.83 16.16 -2.24
C ALA A 138 -1.87 16.88 -0.87
N GLY A 139 -1.89 18.20 -0.83
CA GLY A 139 -1.71 18.97 0.42
C GLY A 139 -0.33 18.77 1.05
N LEU A 140 0.04 19.60 2.00
CA LEU A 140 1.36 19.56 2.64
C LEU A 140 2.52 19.53 1.60
N GLN A 141 2.32 20.15 0.45
CA GLN A 141 3.17 20.02 -0.73
C GLN A 141 4.63 20.35 -0.48
N ASN A 142 4.92 21.37 0.34
CA ASN A 142 6.31 21.74 0.66
C ASN A 142 7.04 20.65 1.45
N GLN A 143 6.35 20.05 2.45
CA GLN A 143 6.90 18.98 3.26
C GLN A 143 7.06 17.70 2.45
N LYS A 144 6.05 17.36 1.63
CA LYS A 144 6.10 16.18 0.76
C LYS A 144 7.17 16.32 -0.31
N ALA A 145 7.30 17.48 -0.97
CA ALA A 145 8.36 17.73 -1.95
C ALA A 145 9.76 17.59 -1.33
N GLU A 146 9.97 18.16 -0.14
CA GLU A 146 11.23 17.99 0.59
C GLU A 146 11.53 16.52 0.92
N THR A 147 10.50 15.77 1.33
CA THR A 147 10.63 14.33 1.62
C THR A 147 10.97 13.56 0.33
N LEU A 148 10.28 13.80 -0.77
CA LEU A 148 10.50 13.11 -2.04
C LEU A 148 11.90 13.38 -2.62
N VAL A 149 12.36 14.63 -2.63
CA VAL A 149 13.73 14.96 -3.08
C VAL A 149 14.78 14.25 -2.22
N ARG A 150 14.60 14.23 -0.89
CA ARG A 150 15.52 13.55 0.02
C ARG A 150 15.52 12.02 -0.19
N LEU A 151 14.36 11.40 -0.35
CA LEU A 151 14.24 9.96 -0.63
C LEU A 151 14.90 9.61 -1.97
N ALA A 152 14.65 10.40 -3.01
CA ALA A 152 15.27 10.25 -4.31
C ALA A 152 16.80 10.34 -4.24
N GLY A 153 17.33 11.34 -3.53
CA GLY A 153 18.77 11.48 -3.29
C GLY A 153 19.35 10.27 -2.56
N ARG A 154 18.65 9.75 -1.54
CA ARG A 154 19.10 8.58 -0.79
C ARG A 154 19.10 7.30 -1.65
N VAL A 155 18.08 7.10 -2.49
CA VAL A 155 18.03 5.96 -3.42
C VAL A 155 19.23 6.01 -4.38
N ARG A 156 19.56 7.16 -4.94
CA ARG A 156 20.73 7.32 -5.81
C ARG A 156 22.06 7.09 -5.08
N GLU A 157 22.16 7.52 -3.83
CA GLU A 157 23.42 7.38 -3.05
C GLU A 157 23.66 5.93 -2.58
N GLU A 158 22.61 5.18 -2.27
CA GLU A 158 22.71 3.84 -1.66
C GLU A 158 22.49 2.70 -2.64
N TYR A 159 21.73 2.93 -3.73
CA TYR A 159 21.31 1.91 -4.69
C TYR A 159 21.70 2.25 -6.15
N ASP A 160 22.31 3.39 -6.40
CA ASP A 160 22.67 3.95 -7.70
C ASP A 160 21.45 4.51 -8.49
N ASP A 161 20.36 3.74 -8.67
CA ASP A 161 19.16 4.11 -9.42
C ASP A 161 17.89 3.47 -8.87
N ALA A 162 16.74 3.80 -9.48
CA ALA A 162 15.44 3.25 -9.09
C ALA A 162 15.29 1.76 -9.43
N GLU A 163 15.96 1.24 -10.47
CA GLU A 163 15.93 -0.17 -10.86
C GLU A 163 16.65 -1.03 -9.82
N ALA A 164 17.84 -0.63 -9.39
CA ALA A 164 18.57 -1.33 -8.33
C ALA A 164 17.84 -1.27 -6.98
N PHE A 165 17.16 -0.16 -6.69
CA PHE A 165 16.28 -0.09 -5.52
C PHE A 165 15.08 -1.04 -5.66
N ASP A 166 14.47 -1.16 -6.83
CA ASP A 166 13.39 -2.11 -7.10
C ASP A 166 13.87 -3.56 -6.93
N GLU A 167 15.05 -3.90 -7.46
CA GLU A 167 15.67 -5.21 -7.27
C GLU A 167 15.87 -5.50 -5.77
N PHE A 168 16.39 -4.54 -4.99
CA PHE A 168 16.57 -4.68 -3.55
C PHE A 168 15.26 -4.96 -2.83
N VAL A 169 14.18 -4.24 -3.18
CA VAL A 169 12.85 -4.41 -2.55
C VAL A 169 12.22 -5.74 -2.93
N THR A 170 12.36 -6.16 -4.18
CA THR A 170 11.68 -7.36 -4.71
C THR A 170 12.40 -8.66 -4.38
N THR A 171 13.73 -8.64 -4.29
CA THR A 171 14.55 -9.85 -4.11
C THR A 171 15.19 -9.94 -2.72
N GLY A 172 15.25 -8.85 -1.98
CA GLY A 172 15.88 -8.79 -0.65
C GLY A 172 15.09 -9.54 0.43
N ASP A 173 15.75 -9.79 1.56
CA ASP A 173 15.07 -10.29 2.75
C ASP A 173 14.05 -9.26 3.26
N PRO A 174 12.76 -9.61 3.45
CA PRO A 174 11.72 -8.64 3.80
C PRO A 174 12.01 -7.86 5.09
N GLY A 175 12.63 -8.50 6.08
CA GLY A 175 13.01 -7.85 7.33
C GLY A 175 14.10 -6.80 7.11
N ALA A 176 15.15 -7.16 6.35
CA ALA A 176 16.24 -6.24 6.02
C ALA A 176 15.74 -5.06 5.16
N VAL A 177 14.87 -5.33 4.19
CA VAL A 177 14.24 -4.28 3.35
C VAL A 177 13.41 -3.34 4.21
N ARG A 178 12.60 -3.88 5.14
CA ARG A 178 11.81 -3.08 6.07
C ARG A 178 12.68 -2.17 6.94
N GLU A 179 13.74 -2.71 7.51
CA GLU A 179 14.70 -1.94 8.34
C GLU A 179 15.33 -0.80 7.53
N ALA A 180 15.83 -1.07 6.34
CA ALA A 180 16.39 -0.05 5.46
C ALA A 180 15.40 1.06 5.10
N LEU A 181 14.13 0.69 4.80
CA LEU A 181 13.07 1.65 4.55
C LEU A 181 12.76 2.51 5.79
N LEU A 182 12.74 1.93 6.98
CA LEU A 182 12.48 2.65 8.23
C LEU A 182 13.60 3.65 8.61
N GLU A 183 14.83 3.40 8.16
CA GLU A 183 15.93 4.35 8.30
C GLU A 183 15.78 5.59 7.40
N MET A 184 14.93 5.53 6.37
CA MET A 184 14.67 6.66 5.48
C MET A 184 13.78 7.70 6.17
N THR A 185 14.30 8.90 6.38
CA THR A 185 13.56 9.99 7.05
C THR A 185 12.27 10.33 6.31
N GLY A 186 11.14 10.19 6.98
CA GLY A 186 9.80 10.42 6.42
C GLY A 186 9.05 9.13 6.06
N ILE A 187 9.72 7.98 6.24
CA ILE A 187 9.12 6.67 6.08
C ILE A 187 8.83 6.07 7.46
N GLY A 188 7.58 5.80 7.71
CA GLY A 188 7.14 5.09 8.92
C GLY A 188 6.73 3.65 8.61
N PRO A 189 6.40 2.85 9.66
CA PRO A 189 6.07 1.43 9.53
C PRO A 189 5.04 1.15 8.43
N LYS A 190 3.90 1.85 8.44
CA LYS A 190 2.86 1.67 7.41
C LYS A 190 3.38 1.89 5.99
N THR A 191 4.26 2.87 5.78
CA THR A 191 4.81 3.17 4.46
C THR A 191 5.77 2.08 4.01
N ALA A 192 6.66 1.62 4.89
CA ALA A 192 7.57 0.52 4.61
C ALA A 192 6.80 -0.77 4.26
N ASP A 193 5.79 -1.11 5.06
CA ASP A 193 4.96 -2.28 4.83
C ASP A 193 4.16 -2.19 3.52
N CYS A 194 3.71 -0.99 3.11
CA CYS A 194 3.08 -0.78 1.81
C CYS A 194 4.04 -1.00 0.64
N VAL A 195 5.29 -0.58 0.74
CA VAL A 195 6.30 -0.83 -0.30
C VAL A 195 6.57 -2.34 -0.42
N LEU A 196 6.78 -3.03 0.69
CA LEU A 196 6.94 -4.49 0.73
C LEU A 196 5.75 -5.22 0.09
N LEU A 197 4.53 -4.79 0.38
CA LEU A 197 3.32 -5.41 -0.15
C LEU A 197 3.11 -5.11 -1.64
N PHE A 198 3.13 -3.82 -2.03
CA PHE A 198 2.67 -3.40 -3.36
C PHE A 198 3.76 -3.45 -4.43
N ALA A 199 5.03 -3.29 -4.05
CA ALA A 199 6.17 -3.47 -4.93
C ALA A 199 6.80 -4.85 -4.74
N GLY A 200 7.22 -5.19 -3.53
CA GLY A 200 7.86 -6.47 -3.23
C GLY A 200 6.95 -7.70 -3.37
N GLY A 201 5.63 -7.53 -3.35
CA GLY A 201 4.68 -8.66 -3.40
C GLY A 201 4.81 -9.62 -2.21
N GLN A 202 5.35 -9.14 -1.09
CA GLN A 202 5.67 -9.96 0.07
C GLN A 202 4.39 -10.45 0.76
N ALA A 203 4.22 -11.77 0.78
CA ALA A 203 3.19 -12.42 1.57
C ALA A 203 3.48 -12.28 3.07
N GLY A 204 2.44 -12.28 3.90
CA GLY A 204 2.59 -12.16 5.35
C GLY A 204 2.78 -10.73 5.86
N VAL A 205 2.87 -9.73 4.99
CA VAL A 205 2.96 -8.31 5.36
C VAL A 205 1.56 -7.71 5.47
N PHE A 206 1.23 -7.16 6.65
CA PHE A 206 -0.06 -6.52 6.91
C PHE A 206 0.13 -5.04 7.28
N PRO A 207 0.12 -4.11 6.33
CA PRO A 207 0.25 -2.69 6.64
C PRO A 207 -0.88 -2.21 7.56
N VAL A 208 -0.57 -1.49 8.61
CA VAL A 208 -1.55 -0.99 9.58
C VAL A 208 -1.68 0.53 9.47
N ASP A 209 -2.79 0.98 8.89
CA ASP A 209 -3.17 2.39 8.88
C ASP A 209 -4.18 2.69 10.00
N THR A 210 -4.69 3.90 10.05
CA THR A 210 -5.68 4.31 11.05
C THR A 210 -7.01 3.56 10.94
N HIS A 211 -7.39 3.05 9.74
CA HIS A 211 -8.58 2.23 9.57
C HIS A 211 -8.35 0.84 10.14
N VAL A 212 -7.29 0.17 9.70
CA VAL A 212 -6.92 -1.17 10.18
C VAL A 212 -6.74 -1.17 11.70
N HIS A 213 -5.98 -0.21 12.24
CA HIS A 213 -5.75 -0.06 13.68
C HIS A 213 -7.06 0.04 14.48
N ARG A 214 -7.96 0.92 14.04
CA ARG A 214 -9.27 1.07 14.69
C ARG A 214 -10.10 -0.20 14.61
N ILE A 215 -10.21 -0.80 13.42
CA ILE A 215 -11.07 -1.95 13.15
C ILE A 215 -10.58 -3.18 13.90
N ALA A 216 -9.28 -3.48 13.84
CA ALA A 216 -8.71 -4.62 14.53
C ALA A 216 -8.98 -4.59 16.04
N ARG A 217 -8.87 -3.42 16.65
CA ARG A 217 -9.15 -3.21 18.08
C ARG A 217 -10.64 -3.28 18.40
N ARG A 218 -11.51 -2.70 17.55
CA ARG A 218 -12.97 -2.75 17.73
C ARG A 218 -13.56 -4.15 17.57
N ILE A 219 -13.07 -4.90 16.59
CA ILE A 219 -13.51 -6.29 16.35
C ILE A 219 -12.97 -7.22 17.43
N GLY A 220 -11.88 -6.86 18.11
CA GLY A 220 -11.18 -7.71 19.08
C GLY A 220 -10.19 -8.67 18.42
N LEU A 221 -9.58 -8.29 17.28
CA LEU A 221 -8.48 -9.02 16.65
C LEU A 221 -7.12 -8.67 17.26
N ALA A 222 -7.04 -7.56 17.99
CA ALA A 222 -5.89 -7.13 18.77
C ALA A 222 -6.38 -6.53 20.09
N PRO A 223 -5.51 -6.42 21.14
CA PRO A 223 -5.86 -5.74 22.37
C PRO A 223 -6.39 -4.33 22.14
N ALA A 224 -7.34 -3.91 22.97
CA ALA A 224 -7.99 -2.60 22.83
C ALA A 224 -7.02 -1.42 22.95
N ASP A 225 -5.94 -1.57 23.72
CA ASP A 225 -4.87 -0.60 23.93
C ASP A 225 -3.65 -0.79 23.03
N ALA A 226 -3.69 -1.78 22.10
CA ALA A 226 -2.58 -2.06 21.19
C ALA A 226 -2.22 -0.84 20.34
N ASP A 227 -0.94 -0.57 20.18
CA ASP A 227 -0.42 0.39 19.21
C ASP A 227 -0.41 -0.22 17.79
N HIS A 228 0.03 0.54 16.79
CA HIS A 228 0.02 0.10 15.40
C HIS A 228 0.92 -1.13 15.16
N GLU A 229 2.08 -1.18 15.82
CA GLU A 229 3.01 -2.29 15.64
C GLU A 229 2.48 -3.58 16.30
N THR A 230 1.93 -3.47 17.49
CA THR A 230 1.26 -4.59 18.17
C THR A 230 0.08 -5.11 17.36
N VAL A 231 -0.74 -4.22 16.75
CA VAL A 231 -1.82 -4.64 15.85
C VAL A 231 -1.27 -5.36 14.63
N ARG A 232 -0.17 -4.87 14.03
CA ARG A 232 0.49 -5.51 12.89
C ARG A 232 0.92 -6.94 13.24
N GLU A 233 1.65 -7.11 14.35
CA GLU A 233 2.13 -8.42 14.81
C GLU A 233 0.99 -9.41 15.06
N HIS A 234 -0.13 -8.95 15.63
CA HIS A 234 -1.30 -9.80 15.84
C HIS A 234 -1.94 -10.23 14.52
N LEU A 235 -2.08 -9.32 13.57
CA LEU A 235 -2.69 -9.62 12.27
C LEU A 235 -1.78 -10.54 11.44
N GLU A 236 -0.49 -10.28 11.37
CA GLU A 236 0.48 -11.12 10.66
C GLU A 236 0.60 -12.53 11.25
N THR A 237 0.37 -12.70 12.57
CA THR A 237 0.41 -14.01 13.21
C THR A 237 -0.89 -14.80 13.05
N THR A 238 -2.03 -14.12 12.89
CA THR A 238 -3.37 -14.74 12.93
C THR A 238 -4.08 -14.80 11.59
N VAL A 239 -3.65 -13.99 10.62
CA VAL A 239 -4.12 -14.00 9.23
C VAL A 239 -3.12 -14.78 8.39
N ARG A 240 -3.58 -15.62 7.48
CA ARG A 240 -2.68 -16.34 6.57
C ARG A 240 -1.93 -15.37 5.68
N ASP A 241 -0.66 -15.66 5.40
CA ASP A 241 0.25 -14.80 4.66
C ASP A 241 -0.34 -14.32 3.33
N GLU A 242 -0.95 -15.22 2.56
CA GLU A 242 -1.58 -14.90 1.27
C GLU A 242 -2.80 -13.98 1.38
N ASN A 243 -3.34 -13.80 2.58
CA ASN A 243 -4.51 -12.98 2.85
C ASN A 243 -4.17 -11.64 3.49
N CYS A 244 -2.94 -11.40 3.93
CA CYS A 244 -2.55 -10.16 4.62
C CYS A 244 -2.77 -8.92 3.76
N GLY A 245 -2.33 -8.96 2.50
CA GLY A 245 -2.52 -7.84 1.57
C GLY A 245 -3.99 -7.52 1.30
N PHE A 246 -4.81 -8.57 1.05
CA PHE A 246 -6.25 -8.41 0.90
C PHE A 246 -6.89 -7.86 2.18
N GLY A 247 -6.56 -8.43 3.33
CA GLY A 247 -7.07 -7.99 4.63
C GLY A 247 -6.82 -6.49 4.87
N HIS A 248 -5.60 -6.01 4.55
CA HIS A 248 -5.27 -4.59 4.65
C HIS A 248 -6.21 -3.72 3.80
N THR A 249 -6.30 -3.99 2.49
CA THR A 249 -7.09 -3.15 1.58
C THR A 249 -8.59 -3.24 1.85
N ALA A 250 -9.09 -4.42 2.15
CA ALA A 250 -10.50 -4.65 2.46
C ALA A 250 -10.91 -4.02 3.80
N MET A 251 -10.05 -4.06 4.83
CA MET A 251 -10.31 -3.35 6.09
C MET A 251 -10.37 -1.84 5.91
N ILE A 252 -9.56 -1.25 5.03
CA ILE A 252 -9.65 0.17 4.71
C ILE A 252 -11.04 0.50 4.14
N GLN A 253 -11.48 -0.30 3.14
CA GLN A 253 -12.78 -0.10 2.52
C GLN A 253 -13.91 -0.27 3.54
N PHE A 254 -13.90 -1.35 4.31
CA PHE A 254 -14.85 -1.59 5.39
C PHE A 254 -14.88 -0.45 6.42
N GLY A 255 -13.72 0.11 6.73
CA GLY A 255 -13.60 1.25 7.65
C GLY A 255 -14.16 2.55 7.13
N ARG A 256 -14.32 2.67 5.81
CA ARG A 256 -14.94 3.82 5.15
C ARG A 256 -16.46 3.67 5.01
N GLU A 257 -16.92 2.46 4.73
CA GLU A 257 -18.31 2.16 4.45
C GLU A 257 -19.11 1.85 5.73
N TYR A 258 -18.56 1.02 6.60
CA TYR A 258 -19.30 0.50 7.76
C TYR A 258 -18.71 0.92 9.11
N CYS A 259 -17.41 0.62 9.34
CA CYS A 259 -16.79 0.86 10.64
C CYS A 259 -16.13 2.24 10.69
N THR A 260 -16.89 3.32 10.50
CA THR A 260 -16.37 4.68 10.54
C THR A 260 -15.90 5.08 11.94
N ALA A 261 -15.11 6.15 12.04
CA ALA A 261 -14.52 6.53 13.33
C ALA A 261 -15.56 7.01 14.34
N ARG A 262 -16.57 7.77 13.89
CA ARG A 262 -17.55 8.47 14.75
C ARG A 262 -18.94 7.85 14.73
N GLU A 263 -19.37 7.36 13.59
CA GLU A 263 -20.71 6.85 13.35
C GLU A 263 -20.63 5.48 12.66
N PRO A 264 -20.12 4.42 13.34
CA PRO A 264 -20.10 3.09 12.76
C PRO A 264 -21.52 2.56 12.58
N ALA A 265 -21.73 1.78 11.49
CA ALA A 265 -23.05 1.29 11.10
C ALA A 265 -23.76 0.46 12.19
N CYS A 266 -23.02 -0.20 13.07
CA CYS A 266 -23.59 -0.97 14.19
C CYS A 266 -24.39 -0.11 15.19
N LEU A 267 -24.26 1.23 15.18
CA LEU A 267 -25.13 2.12 15.95
C LEU A 267 -26.59 2.10 15.46
N GLU A 268 -26.83 1.74 14.20
CA GLU A 268 -28.17 1.60 13.63
C GLU A 268 -28.80 0.22 13.90
N GLY A 269 -28.01 -0.69 14.46
CA GLY A 269 -28.40 -2.06 14.77
C GLY A 269 -27.43 -3.09 14.19
N PRO A 270 -27.43 -4.33 14.71
CA PRO A 270 -26.50 -5.36 14.26
C PRO A 270 -26.69 -5.73 12.79
N GLU A 271 -27.88 -5.61 12.24
CA GLU A 271 -28.22 -5.88 10.84
C GLU A 271 -27.61 -4.87 9.86
N ALA A 272 -27.19 -3.69 10.33
CA ALA A 272 -26.55 -2.67 9.52
C ALA A 272 -25.04 -2.93 9.31
N CYS A 273 -24.45 -3.84 10.10
CA CYS A 273 -23.02 -4.13 10.03
C CYS A 273 -22.76 -5.60 9.63
N PRO A 274 -22.09 -5.86 8.48
CA PRO A 274 -21.85 -7.24 8.05
C PRO A 274 -20.89 -8.03 8.95
N MET A 275 -20.26 -7.38 9.94
CA MET A 275 -19.33 -8.00 10.91
C MET A 275 -19.94 -8.18 12.31
N ALA A 276 -21.22 -7.89 12.51
CA ALA A 276 -21.84 -7.87 13.85
C ALA A 276 -21.65 -9.17 14.63
N ASP A 277 -21.74 -10.33 13.97
CA ASP A 277 -21.56 -11.66 14.58
C ASP A 277 -20.09 -12.02 14.91
N LEU A 278 -19.14 -11.24 14.40
CA LEU A 278 -17.69 -11.44 14.58
C LEU A 278 -17.03 -10.33 15.41
N CYS A 279 -17.78 -9.30 15.80
CA CYS A 279 -17.27 -8.07 16.41
C CYS A 279 -17.55 -8.00 17.90
N ASP A 280 -16.55 -7.61 18.71
CA ASP A 280 -16.74 -7.33 20.14
C ASP A 280 -17.24 -5.92 20.41
N GLU A 281 -17.36 -5.08 19.39
CA GLU A 281 -17.85 -3.68 19.46
C GLU A 281 -17.07 -2.82 20.48
N VAL A 282 -15.79 -3.11 20.70
CA VAL A 282 -14.97 -2.44 21.72
C VAL A 282 -14.95 -0.92 21.48
N GLY A 283 -15.43 -0.16 22.47
CA GLY A 283 -15.55 1.29 22.38
C GLY A 283 -16.74 1.80 21.58
N VAL A 284 -17.69 0.91 21.20
CA VAL A 284 -18.95 1.29 20.55
C VAL A 284 -20.11 0.85 21.44
N PHE A 285 -21.02 1.77 21.75
CA PHE A 285 -22.13 1.55 22.65
C PHE A 285 -23.47 1.87 21.94
N PRO A 286 -24.06 0.89 21.20
CA PRO A 286 -25.27 1.12 20.41
C PRO A 286 -26.45 1.65 21.24
N GLU A 287 -26.58 1.21 22.50
CA GLU A 287 -27.68 1.64 23.41
C GLU A 287 -27.66 3.15 23.72
N THR A 288 -26.48 3.76 23.74
CA THR A 288 -26.28 5.18 24.05
C THR A 288 -25.90 6.03 22.84
N GLY A 289 -25.53 5.39 21.74
CA GLY A 289 -24.92 6.02 20.57
C GLY A 289 -23.49 6.55 20.80
N ALA A 290 -22.87 6.19 21.93
CA ALA A 290 -21.54 6.65 22.26
C ALA A 290 -20.46 5.84 21.51
N VAL A 291 -19.42 6.53 21.09
CA VAL A 291 -18.23 5.94 20.47
C VAL A 291 -16.99 6.56 21.09
N VAL A 292 -16.12 5.71 21.64
CA VAL A 292 -14.85 6.12 22.24
C VAL A 292 -13.70 5.34 21.62
N ASP A 293 -12.45 5.75 21.89
CA ASP A 293 -11.31 4.92 21.51
C ASP A 293 -11.37 3.59 22.27
N PRO A 294 -11.08 2.44 21.64
CA PRO A 294 -11.07 1.14 22.31
C PRO A 294 -10.25 1.09 23.60
N ALA A 295 -9.12 1.80 23.67
CA ALA A 295 -8.31 1.87 24.90
C ALA A 295 -9.03 2.60 26.05
N GLU A 296 -9.86 3.59 25.75
CA GLU A 296 -10.63 4.33 26.75
C GLU A 296 -11.80 3.48 27.30
N ALA A 297 -12.34 2.55 26.50
CA ALA A 297 -13.41 1.66 26.93
C ALA A 297 -13.00 0.74 28.07
N LEU A 298 -11.72 0.33 28.12
CA LEU A 298 -11.17 -0.48 29.22
C LEU A 298 -11.03 0.29 30.54
N ALA A 299 -10.84 1.60 30.48
CA ALA A 299 -10.63 2.43 31.66
C ALA A 299 -11.93 2.76 32.43
N GLY A 300 -13.10 2.43 31.88
CA GLY A 300 -14.40 2.73 32.48
C GLY A 300 -15.02 1.60 33.32
N ASP A 301 -14.35 0.45 33.43
CA ASP A 301 -14.86 -0.72 34.17
C ASP A 301 -14.26 -0.87 35.59
N ASP A 302 -13.56 0.14 36.13
CA ASP A 302 -13.02 0.18 37.51
C ASP A 302 -13.92 0.93 38.51
#